data_a6fc132dbf5830330d9e4d2ba6ba8405
#
_entry.id   a6fc132dbf5830330d9e4d2ba6ba8405
#
_cell.length_a   1.000
_cell.length_b   1.000
_cell.length_c   1.000
_cell.angle_alpha   90.00
_cell.angle_beta   90.00
_cell.angle_gamma   90.00
#
_symmetry.space_group_name_H-M   'P 1'
#
loop_
_entity.id
_entity.type
_entity.pdbx_description
1 polymer ?
#
loop_
_entity_poly.entity_id
_entity_poly.type
_entity_poly.pdbx_seq_one_letter_code
_entity_poly.pdbx_strand_id
1 'polypeptide(L)'
;MTGAPGPVEAADAVVAAVDPALSSPGVRSSDSVLVTGPWLAGVSSLVAVLRARLPEVSFVEADELAVGAAPVAVVFAVSPISPLTESDCELLDLAADHTDCVVGVVTKIDAHHDWREVLATDRDLLGAHRQRYARLPWVGVAAAPEVGDPVVDELVDVLVGTLFDPDVLRRNRLRAWESQLEKVIARYRADGDGADRQARVSALRAQREDIRRSRRMEKSQRAIALRSQIQQARVQLTYFARNRCASVRSELQEDIGGLDRRGFAAFEDGVRRRAAEVMAEVDEGVTTHLTAVAADLHLDPVPSPPQPAPVPDLPGPPLRSRRLETRLMMVLGAGFGLGVALAVSRLFTGVDPGLTVAGVLAGAAAGLAVAVWVVGIRGLLHDRGVLDRWVVEATATLRSAAEEAVATRVLAAEAALTGSLAAEESAETDAAAGRTAEIDDELREHAAATARAAAQRDRRIPGLVRALEAVRHALYDNSPGEFTDPSEPNSGKTVGY
;
A
#
# COMPACT_ATOMS: atom_id res chain seq x y z
N MET A 1 -8.71 74.40 -14.28
CA MET A 1 -8.48 73.77 -15.60
C MET A 1 -7.99 72.33 -15.31
N THR A 2 -8.90 71.37 -15.21
CA THR A 2 -8.56 69.96 -15.15
C THR A 2 -8.15 69.55 -16.57
N GLY A 3 -6.85 69.36 -16.79
CA GLY A 3 -6.32 68.80 -18.05
C GLY A 3 -7.01 67.48 -18.36
N ALA A 4 -7.17 67.14 -19.65
CA ALA A 4 -7.66 65.82 -20.06
C ALA A 4 -6.76 64.74 -19.42
N PRO A 5 -7.33 63.61 -18.91
CA PRO A 5 -6.54 62.54 -18.32
C PRO A 5 -5.53 62.02 -19.31
N GLY A 6 -4.30 61.75 -18.88
CA GLY A 6 -3.29 61.14 -19.70
C GLY A 6 -3.71 59.75 -20.25
N PRO A 7 -3.06 59.23 -21.31
CA PRO A 7 -3.48 57.99 -21.94
C PRO A 7 -3.47 56.78 -21.02
N VAL A 8 -2.55 56.72 -20.07
CA VAL A 8 -2.48 55.68 -19.05
C VAL A 8 -3.64 55.83 -18.01
N GLU A 9 -3.91 57.06 -17.57
CA GLU A 9 -5.00 57.36 -16.65
C GLU A 9 -6.37 57.05 -17.28
N ALA A 10 -6.50 57.34 -18.59
CA ALA A 10 -7.72 57.00 -19.32
C ALA A 10 -7.96 55.48 -19.42
N ALA A 11 -6.91 54.70 -19.56
CA ALA A 11 -7.00 53.25 -19.53
C ALA A 11 -7.37 52.72 -18.12
N ASP A 12 -6.71 53.22 -17.11
CA ASP A 12 -7.02 52.84 -15.69
C ASP A 12 -8.45 53.24 -15.31
N ALA A 13 -9.01 54.33 -15.80
CA ALA A 13 -10.38 54.77 -15.56
C ALA A 13 -11.41 53.77 -16.13
N VAL A 14 -11.14 53.04 -17.18
CA VAL A 14 -12.01 51.99 -17.74
C VAL A 14 -12.26 50.90 -16.68
N VAL A 15 -11.19 50.46 -16.03
CA VAL A 15 -11.29 49.41 -14.98
C VAL A 15 -11.86 49.96 -13.67
N ALA A 16 -11.45 51.15 -13.26
CA ALA A 16 -11.94 51.83 -12.06
C ALA A 16 -13.45 52.11 -12.09
N ALA A 17 -14.02 52.32 -13.27
CA ALA A 17 -15.47 52.47 -13.45
C ALA A 17 -16.26 51.18 -13.14
N VAL A 18 -15.64 49.99 -13.27
CA VAL A 18 -16.25 48.69 -13.01
C VAL A 18 -15.97 48.23 -11.57
N ASP A 19 -14.74 48.34 -11.13
CA ASP A 19 -14.29 47.95 -9.77
C ASP A 19 -13.16 48.89 -9.29
N PRO A 20 -13.48 49.90 -8.49
CA PRO A 20 -12.48 50.82 -7.96
C PRO A 20 -11.45 50.19 -7.02
N ALA A 21 -11.69 48.99 -6.52
CA ALA A 21 -10.81 48.30 -5.60
C ALA A 21 -9.69 47.51 -6.30
N LEU A 22 -9.71 47.43 -7.63
CA LEU A 22 -8.66 46.78 -8.39
C LEU A 22 -7.40 47.63 -8.40
N SER A 23 -6.31 47.07 -7.94
CA SER A 23 -5.00 47.69 -7.99
C SER A 23 -4.44 47.68 -9.41
N SER A 24 -3.85 48.81 -9.79
CA SER A 24 -3.19 49.01 -11.09
C SER A 24 -2.18 47.90 -11.41
N PRO A 25 -2.04 47.47 -12.66
CA PRO A 25 -0.99 46.49 -13.05
C PRO A 25 0.38 46.98 -12.58
N GLY A 26 1.07 46.10 -11.82
CA GLY A 26 2.38 46.41 -11.26
C GLY A 26 3.53 46.41 -12.32
N VAL A 27 3.18 46.54 -13.58
CA VAL A 27 4.11 46.50 -14.71
C VAL A 27 4.72 47.91 -14.92
N ARG A 28 6.04 47.97 -15.00
CA ARG A 28 6.75 49.20 -15.33
C ARG A 28 6.84 49.35 -16.86
N SER A 29 6.23 50.36 -17.39
CA SER A 29 6.40 50.72 -18.80
C SER A 29 7.87 51.07 -19.06
N SER A 30 8.45 50.55 -20.12
CA SER A 30 9.78 50.88 -20.63
C SER A 30 9.62 51.51 -21.99
N ASP A 31 10.40 52.54 -22.26
CA ASP A 31 10.46 53.18 -23.61
C ASP A 31 11.28 52.34 -24.62
N SER A 32 11.69 51.13 -24.25
CA SER A 32 12.46 50.24 -25.09
C SER A 32 11.58 49.40 -26.02
N VAL A 33 12.06 49.12 -27.22
CA VAL A 33 11.49 48.19 -28.16
C VAL A 33 12.20 46.86 -28.01
N LEU A 34 11.45 45.80 -27.62
CA LEU A 34 11.98 44.43 -27.50
C LEU A 34 12.06 43.79 -28.89
N VAL A 35 13.22 43.33 -29.26
CA VAL A 35 13.42 42.51 -30.47
C VAL A 35 13.67 41.08 -30.01
N THR A 36 12.81 40.16 -30.38
CA THR A 36 12.91 38.75 -29.99
C THR A 36 12.42 37.83 -31.09
N GLY A 37 12.64 36.55 -30.97
CA GLY A 37 12.21 35.53 -31.93
C GLY A 37 12.85 34.18 -31.66
N PRO A 38 12.47 33.14 -32.42
CA PRO A 38 13.09 31.82 -32.35
C PRO A 38 14.59 31.86 -32.55
N TRP A 39 15.26 30.82 -32.08
CA TRP A 39 16.70 30.70 -32.24
C TRP A 39 17.11 30.76 -33.73
N LEU A 40 18.18 31.48 -34.05
CA LEU A 40 18.67 31.75 -35.41
C LEU A 40 17.72 32.62 -36.28
N ALA A 41 16.72 33.25 -35.74
CA ALA A 41 15.90 34.23 -36.49
C ALA A 41 16.64 35.52 -36.89
N GLY A 42 17.89 35.71 -36.48
CA GLY A 42 18.67 36.88 -36.85
C GLY A 42 18.41 38.14 -36.02
N VAL A 43 17.94 37.95 -34.77
CA VAL A 43 17.58 39.02 -33.81
C VAL A 43 18.72 40.01 -33.61
N SER A 44 19.94 39.54 -33.28
CA SER A 44 21.08 40.45 -33.01
C SER A 44 21.50 41.28 -34.21
N SER A 45 21.47 40.73 -35.43
CA SER A 45 21.74 41.49 -36.66
C SER A 45 20.66 42.55 -36.87
N LEU A 46 19.39 42.22 -36.63
CA LEU A 46 18.27 43.14 -36.75
C LEU A 46 18.40 44.28 -35.73
N VAL A 47 18.70 43.99 -34.47
CA VAL A 47 18.94 44.99 -33.41
C VAL A 47 20.05 45.95 -33.80
N ALA A 48 21.19 45.43 -34.31
CA ALA A 48 22.31 46.25 -34.70
C ALA A 48 21.94 47.27 -35.81
N VAL A 49 21.18 46.84 -36.83
CA VAL A 49 20.75 47.70 -37.93
C VAL A 49 19.68 48.71 -37.45
N LEU A 50 18.74 48.28 -36.63
CA LEU A 50 17.69 49.17 -36.09
C LEU A 50 18.29 50.27 -35.19
N ARG A 51 19.25 49.93 -34.32
CA ARG A 51 20.00 50.90 -33.51
C ARG A 51 20.75 51.95 -34.37
N ALA A 52 21.26 51.52 -35.52
CA ALA A 52 21.94 52.43 -36.48
C ALA A 52 20.97 53.36 -37.24
N ARG A 53 19.77 52.85 -37.58
CA ARG A 53 18.73 53.57 -38.31
C ARG A 53 17.89 54.50 -37.47
N LEU A 54 17.62 54.11 -36.21
CA LEU A 54 16.78 54.85 -35.26
C LEU A 54 17.54 55.05 -33.93
N PRO A 55 18.56 55.89 -33.87
CA PRO A 55 19.41 56.06 -32.69
C PRO A 55 18.66 56.64 -31.47
N GLU A 56 17.50 57.27 -31.69
CA GLU A 56 16.65 57.82 -30.63
C GLU A 56 15.78 56.79 -29.94
N VAL A 57 15.65 55.57 -30.52
CA VAL A 57 14.84 54.47 -29.98
C VAL A 57 15.74 53.44 -29.34
N SER A 58 15.41 53.05 -28.11
CA SER A 58 16.14 51.99 -27.38
C SER A 58 15.66 50.62 -27.84
N PHE A 59 16.46 49.91 -28.66
CA PHE A 59 16.19 48.51 -29.01
C PHE A 59 16.96 47.58 -28.09
N VAL A 60 16.28 46.60 -27.52
CA VAL A 60 16.86 45.64 -26.58
C VAL A 60 16.54 44.21 -26.99
N GLU A 61 17.46 43.27 -26.69
CA GLU A 61 17.18 41.81 -26.76
C GLU A 61 16.53 41.33 -25.44
N ALA A 62 16.04 40.10 -25.42
CA ALA A 62 15.27 39.60 -24.30
C ALA A 62 16.06 39.56 -22.97
N ASP A 63 17.38 39.34 -23.04
CA ASP A 63 18.29 39.32 -21.88
C ASP A 63 18.67 40.73 -21.37
N GLU A 64 18.52 41.73 -22.22
CA GLU A 64 18.77 43.14 -21.86
C GLU A 64 17.57 43.84 -21.23
N LEU A 65 16.36 43.24 -21.35
CA LEU A 65 15.13 43.80 -20.77
C LEU A 65 15.08 43.62 -19.24
N ALA A 66 14.86 44.69 -18.51
CA ALA A 66 14.77 44.62 -17.05
C ALA A 66 13.60 43.74 -16.59
N VAL A 67 13.80 42.96 -15.53
CA VAL A 67 12.78 42.08 -15.00
C VAL A 67 11.52 42.87 -14.57
N GLY A 68 10.36 42.50 -15.10
CA GLY A 68 9.08 43.18 -14.85
C GLY A 68 8.85 44.46 -15.60
N ALA A 69 9.71 44.79 -16.58
CA ALA A 69 9.49 45.91 -17.54
C ALA A 69 8.65 45.39 -18.71
N ALA A 70 7.68 46.20 -19.16
CA ALA A 70 6.94 46.00 -20.38
C ALA A 70 7.54 46.91 -21.47
N PRO A 71 7.97 46.38 -22.63
CA PRO A 71 8.46 47.16 -23.72
C PRO A 71 7.33 47.99 -24.34
N VAL A 72 7.66 49.13 -24.94
CA VAL A 72 6.67 49.97 -25.64
C VAL A 72 6.18 49.27 -26.92
N ALA A 73 7.02 48.48 -27.57
CA ALA A 73 6.69 47.65 -28.72
C ALA A 73 7.52 46.36 -28.74
N VAL A 74 7.03 45.35 -29.43
CA VAL A 74 7.72 44.07 -29.68
C VAL A 74 7.93 43.89 -31.18
N VAL A 75 9.16 43.65 -31.59
CA VAL A 75 9.52 43.19 -32.91
C VAL A 75 9.80 41.71 -32.85
N PHE A 76 8.92 40.91 -33.45
CA PHE A 76 9.02 39.45 -33.43
C PHE A 76 9.66 38.96 -34.73
N ALA A 77 10.92 38.60 -34.68
CA ALA A 77 11.71 38.17 -35.82
C ALA A 77 11.54 36.65 -36.03
N VAL A 78 11.20 36.26 -37.27
CA VAL A 78 11.09 34.85 -37.66
C VAL A 78 12.02 34.57 -38.86
N SER A 79 12.48 33.32 -38.97
CA SER A 79 13.30 32.88 -40.10
C SER A 79 12.42 32.27 -41.19
N PRO A 80 12.65 32.56 -42.50
CA PRO A 80 11.87 31.95 -43.57
C PRO A 80 12.23 30.49 -43.88
N ILE A 81 13.04 29.82 -43.03
CA ILE A 81 13.47 28.41 -43.22
C ILE A 81 12.34 27.45 -42.93
N SER A 82 11.53 27.72 -41.91
CA SER A 82 10.42 26.90 -41.51
C SER A 82 9.31 27.74 -40.88
N PRO A 83 8.04 27.33 -40.99
CA PRO A 83 6.94 27.95 -40.26
C PRO A 83 7.14 27.92 -38.75
N LEU A 84 6.44 28.80 -38.03
CA LEU A 84 6.41 28.89 -36.59
C LEU A 84 5.87 27.59 -35.97
N THR A 85 6.43 27.24 -34.81
CA THR A 85 5.96 26.16 -33.95
C THR A 85 5.07 26.70 -32.83
N GLU A 86 4.39 25.82 -32.11
CA GLU A 86 3.58 26.19 -30.90
C GLU A 86 4.45 26.92 -29.86
N SER A 87 5.68 26.43 -29.62
CA SER A 87 6.61 27.08 -28.69
C SER A 87 7.04 28.48 -29.13
N ASP A 88 7.10 28.74 -30.43
CA ASP A 88 7.41 30.07 -30.95
C ASP A 88 6.23 31.02 -30.74
N CYS A 89 4.99 30.51 -30.85
CA CYS A 89 3.78 31.28 -30.54
C CYS A 89 3.71 31.61 -29.03
N GLU A 90 4.08 30.67 -28.16
CA GLU A 90 4.18 30.91 -26.72
C GLU A 90 5.27 31.95 -26.39
N LEU A 91 6.39 31.93 -27.09
CA LEU A 91 7.45 32.93 -26.93
C LEU A 91 6.93 34.35 -27.25
N LEU A 92 6.15 34.49 -28.33
CA LEU A 92 5.50 35.76 -28.65
C LEU A 92 4.49 36.17 -27.57
N ASP A 93 3.69 35.23 -27.08
CA ASP A 93 2.74 35.51 -26.01
C ASP A 93 3.45 36.06 -24.77
N LEU A 94 4.60 35.47 -24.39
CA LEU A 94 5.38 35.94 -23.25
C LEU A 94 5.96 37.33 -23.49
N ALA A 95 6.51 37.58 -24.69
CA ALA A 95 7.09 38.85 -25.06
C ALA A 95 6.07 40.01 -25.12
N ALA A 96 4.86 39.71 -25.62
CA ALA A 96 3.78 40.67 -25.82
C ALA A 96 2.72 40.65 -24.69
N ASP A 97 3.02 40.04 -23.53
CA ASP A 97 2.06 39.85 -22.43
C ASP A 97 1.42 41.15 -21.93
N HIS A 98 2.21 42.25 -21.97
CA HIS A 98 1.78 43.56 -21.47
C HIS A 98 1.84 44.64 -22.56
N THR A 99 2.04 44.25 -23.82
CA THR A 99 2.29 45.17 -24.97
C THR A 99 1.33 44.81 -26.08
N ASP A 100 0.58 45.81 -26.57
CA ASP A 100 -0.34 45.65 -27.70
C ASP A 100 0.38 45.90 -29.05
N CYS A 101 1.40 46.72 -29.05
CA CYS A 101 2.18 47.06 -30.18
C CYS A 101 3.18 45.95 -30.55
N VAL A 102 2.82 45.12 -31.53
CA VAL A 102 3.67 44.02 -32.02
C VAL A 102 3.82 44.11 -33.51
N VAL A 103 5.04 43.89 -34.01
CA VAL A 103 5.36 43.86 -35.46
C VAL A 103 6.05 42.52 -35.75
N GLY A 104 5.50 41.74 -36.66
CA GLY A 104 6.11 40.51 -37.16
C GLY A 104 7.14 40.83 -38.27
N VAL A 105 8.29 40.20 -38.21
CA VAL A 105 9.37 40.43 -39.14
C VAL A 105 9.93 39.13 -39.69
N VAL A 106 9.83 38.92 -40.99
CA VAL A 106 10.53 37.81 -41.66
C VAL A 106 11.93 38.30 -42.04
N THR A 107 12.94 37.68 -41.48
CA THR A 107 14.36 38.03 -41.71
C THR A 107 14.95 37.28 -42.90
N LYS A 108 16.17 37.63 -43.34
CA LYS A 108 16.95 36.92 -44.39
C LYS A 108 16.18 36.72 -45.70
N ILE A 109 15.37 37.72 -46.11
CA ILE A 109 14.59 37.65 -47.38
C ILE A 109 15.48 37.64 -48.62
N ASP A 110 16.73 38.06 -48.48
CA ASP A 110 17.77 38.03 -49.50
C ASP A 110 18.24 36.62 -49.83
N ALA A 111 18.25 35.74 -48.86
CA ALA A 111 18.70 34.35 -48.98
C ALA A 111 17.58 33.35 -49.34
N HIS A 112 16.31 33.74 -49.20
CA HIS A 112 15.17 32.84 -49.34
C HIS A 112 14.09 33.46 -50.25
N HIS A 113 13.88 32.89 -51.44
CA HIS A 113 12.91 33.43 -52.42
C HIS A 113 11.44 33.21 -51.99
N ASP A 114 11.16 32.13 -51.29
CA ASP A 114 9.80 31.70 -50.90
C ASP A 114 9.36 32.25 -49.54
N TRP A 115 10.04 33.28 -49.00
CA TRP A 115 9.74 33.86 -47.70
C TRP A 115 8.29 34.32 -47.52
N ARG A 116 7.61 34.71 -48.63
CA ARG A 116 6.20 35.13 -48.60
C ARG A 116 5.24 34.02 -48.32
N GLU A 117 5.56 32.78 -48.70
CA GLU A 117 4.75 31.60 -48.39
C GLU A 117 4.85 31.24 -46.90
N VAL A 118 6.07 31.33 -46.35
CA VAL A 118 6.28 31.13 -44.90
C VAL A 118 5.56 32.22 -44.13
N LEU A 119 5.66 33.47 -44.52
CA LEU A 119 4.95 34.60 -43.90
C LEU A 119 3.43 34.37 -43.88
N ALA A 120 2.85 33.94 -45.01
CA ALA A 120 1.41 33.65 -45.08
C ALA A 120 1.01 32.54 -44.07
N THR A 121 1.82 31.48 -44.01
CA THR A 121 1.61 30.38 -43.07
C THR A 121 1.74 30.85 -41.62
N ASP A 122 2.75 31.64 -41.29
CA ASP A 122 3.00 32.19 -39.96
C ASP A 122 1.87 33.13 -39.49
N ARG A 123 1.34 33.95 -40.44
CA ARG A 123 0.18 34.81 -40.16
C ARG A 123 -1.05 33.98 -39.80
N ASP A 124 -1.32 32.90 -40.55
CA ASP A 124 -2.46 32.01 -40.29
C ASP A 124 -2.29 31.27 -38.96
N LEU A 125 -1.10 30.76 -38.68
CA LEU A 125 -0.78 30.06 -37.40
C LEU A 125 -0.96 31.00 -36.21
N LEU A 126 -0.39 32.20 -36.24
CA LEU A 126 -0.54 33.17 -35.13
C LEU A 126 -1.98 33.66 -34.97
N GLY A 127 -2.69 33.87 -36.10
CA GLY A 127 -4.10 34.23 -36.07
C GLY A 127 -5.01 33.16 -35.47
N ALA A 128 -4.69 31.90 -35.78
CA ALA A 128 -5.36 30.74 -35.14
C ALA A 128 -4.99 30.55 -33.68
N HIS A 129 -3.73 30.81 -33.30
CA HIS A 129 -3.25 30.72 -31.93
C HIS A 129 -3.96 31.74 -31.03
N ARG A 130 -3.97 33.02 -31.43
CA ARG A 130 -4.74 34.08 -30.75
C ARG A 130 -5.28 35.11 -31.73
N GLN A 131 -6.56 35.42 -31.61
CA GLN A 131 -7.24 36.42 -32.50
C GLN A 131 -6.57 37.79 -32.50
N ARG A 132 -5.90 38.20 -31.42
CA ARG A 132 -5.16 39.48 -31.35
C ARG A 132 -4.04 39.58 -32.35
N TYR A 133 -3.48 38.47 -32.80
CA TYR A 133 -2.38 38.44 -33.82
C TYR A 133 -2.88 38.35 -35.25
N ALA A 134 -4.16 38.16 -35.51
CA ALA A 134 -4.69 38.08 -36.86
C ALA A 134 -4.48 39.35 -37.69
N ARG A 135 -4.33 40.50 -37.03
CA ARG A 135 -4.07 41.81 -37.71
C ARG A 135 -2.65 42.33 -37.49
N LEU A 136 -1.71 41.45 -37.10
CA LEU A 136 -0.33 41.81 -36.89
C LEU A 136 0.29 42.34 -38.19
N PRO A 137 0.92 43.53 -38.21
CA PRO A 137 1.68 43.99 -39.36
C PRO A 137 2.90 43.10 -39.55
N TRP A 138 3.15 42.70 -40.79
CA TRP A 138 4.28 41.85 -41.16
C TRP A 138 5.15 42.54 -42.21
N VAL A 139 6.48 42.52 -41.99
CA VAL A 139 7.47 43.12 -42.88
C VAL A 139 8.59 42.12 -43.15
N GLY A 140 9.04 42.05 -44.40
CA GLY A 140 10.23 41.27 -44.76
C GLY A 140 11.50 42.15 -44.70
N VAL A 141 12.57 41.62 -44.08
CA VAL A 141 13.84 42.34 -43.92
C VAL A 141 15.06 41.50 -44.27
N ALA A 142 16.11 42.19 -44.77
CA ALA A 142 17.48 41.66 -44.86
C ALA A 142 18.39 42.55 -44.01
N ALA A 143 18.59 42.17 -42.75
CA ALA A 143 19.37 42.96 -41.80
C ALA A 143 20.89 42.87 -42.04
N ALA A 144 21.38 41.73 -42.55
CA ALA A 144 22.78 41.49 -42.83
C ALA A 144 22.90 40.71 -44.17
N PRO A 145 22.55 41.31 -45.28
CA PRO A 145 22.64 40.66 -46.62
C PRO A 145 24.09 40.33 -46.98
N GLU A 146 24.30 39.21 -47.68
CA GLU A 146 25.63 38.88 -48.20
C GLU A 146 26.14 39.87 -49.23
N VAL A 147 25.26 40.54 -49.98
CA VAL A 147 25.55 41.52 -50.99
C VAL A 147 24.58 42.70 -50.92
N GLY A 148 25.10 43.91 -50.86
CA GLY A 148 24.29 45.14 -50.83
C GLY A 148 24.08 45.72 -49.44
N ASP A 149 23.26 46.78 -49.39
CA ASP A 149 22.88 47.44 -48.11
C ASP A 149 21.74 46.72 -47.39
N PRO A 150 21.62 46.86 -46.09
CA PRO A 150 20.48 46.31 -45.34
C PRO A 150 19.12 46.81 -45.82
N VAL A 151 18.18 45.91 -46.05
CA VAL A 151 16.81 46.22 -46.48
C VAL A 151 15.90 46.19 -45.24
N VAL A 152 15.67 47.35 -44.62
CA VAL A 152 14.88 47.51 -43.38
C VAL A 152 13.98 48.73 -43.41
N ASP A 153 13.93 49.49 -44.54
CA ASP A 153 13.23 50.78 -44.58
C ASP A 153 11.73 50.66 -44.31
N GLU A 154 11.06 49.66 -44.85
CA GLU A 154 9.63 49.37 -44.58
C GLU A 154 9.37 49.08 -43.07
N LEU A 155 10.28 48.34 -42.43
CA LEU A 155 10.17 48.09 -40.99
C LEU A 155 10.37 49.37 -40.17
N VAL A 156 11.32 50.23 -40.60
CA VAL A 156 11.54 51.53 -39.96
C VAL A 156 10.28 52.38 -40.04
N ASP A 157 9.66 52.47 -41.25
CA ASP A 157 8.43 53.24 -41.45
C ASP A 157 7.28 52.73 -40.59
N VAL A 158 7.07 51.40 -40.52
CA VAL A 158 6.06 50.77 -39.66
C VAL A 158 6.32 51.04 -38.19
N LEU A 159 7.57 50.92 -37.74
CA LEU A 159 7.94 51.20 -36.36
C LEU A 159 7.73 52.66 -35.97
N VAL A 160 8.16 53.60 -36.84
CA VAL A 160 7.94 55.03 -36.61
C VAL A 160 6.47 55.34 -36.55
N GLY A 161 5.66 54.85 -37.50
CA GLY A 161 4.21 55.05 -37.48
C GLY A 161 3.55 54.50 -36.22
N THR A 162 4.04 53.37 -35.75
CA THR A 162 3.46 52.70 -34.57
C THR A 162 3.92 53.36 -33.26
N LEU A 163 5.21 53.69 -33.11
CA LEU A 163 5.76 54.24 -31.86
C LEU A 163 5.30 55.67 -31.60
N PHE A 164 5.06 56.45 -32.64
CA PHE A 164 4.54 57.83 -32.52
C PHE A 164 3.00 57.95 -32.53
N ASP A 165 2.28 56.79 -32.53
CA ASP A 165 0.85 56.79 -32.34
C ASP A 165 0.53 57.21 -30.91
N PRO A 166 -0.28 58.30 -30.70
CA PRO A 166 -0.62 58.81 -29.38
C PRO A 166 -1.39 57.79 -28.51
N ASP A 167 -2.03 56.81 -29.15
CA ASP A 167 -2.80 55.79 -28.46
C ASP A 167 -1.99 54.58 -27.99
N VAL A 168 -0.73 54.45 -28.40
CA VAL A 168 0.14 53.28 -28.06
C VAL A 168 0.22 53.06 -26.57
N LEU A 169 0.49 54.09 -25.76
CA LEU A 169 0.60 53.94 -24.30
C LEU A 169 -0.72 53.56 -23.66
N ARG A 170 -1.84 54.03 -24.18
CA ARG A 170 -3.18 53.64 -23.71
C ARG A 170 -3.48 52.19 -24.04
N ARG A 171 -3.20 51.75 -25.30
CA ARG A 171 -3.41 50.34 -25.71
C ARG A 171 -2.53 49.38 -24.91
N ASN A 172 -1.25 49.68 -24.71
CA ASN A 172 -0.35 48.90 -23.89
C ASN A 172 -0.84 48.80 -22.46
N ARG A 173 -1.36 49.89 -21.89
CA ARG A 173 -1.93 49.86 -20.53
C ARG A 173 -3.20 48.99 -20.41
N LEU A 174 -4.07 49.06 -21.42
CA LEU A 174 -5.27 48.20 -21.49
C LEU A 174 -4.84 46.73 -21.67
N ARG A 175 -3.78 46.46 -22.46
CA ARG A 175 -3.23 45.09 -22.61
C ARG A 175 -2.67 44.54 -21.29
N ALA A 176 -1.95 45.37 -20.56
CA ALA A 176 -1.45 45.00 -19.25
C ALA A 176 -2.59 44.67 -18.26
N TRP A 177 -3.70 45.41 -18.34
CA TRP A 177 -4.91 45.12 -17.57
C TRP A 177 -5.56 43.80 -18.02
N GLU A 178 -5.71 43.56 -19.30
CA GLU A 178 -6.26 42.30 -19.83
C GLU A 178 -5.48 41.12 -19.32
N SER A 179 -4.15 41.11 -19.48
CA SER A 179 -3.27 40.05 -19.01
C SER A 179 -3.37 39.82 -17.49
N GLN A 180 -3.36 40.90 -16.71
CA GLN A 180 -3.49 40.80 -15.26
C GLN A 180 -4.85 40.21 -14.84
N LEU A 181 -5.94 40.69 -15.42
CA LEU A 181 -7.30 40.22 -15.11
C LEU A 181 -7.46 38.75 -15.48
N GLU A 182 -6.96 38.30 -16.63
CA GLU A 182 -6.95 36.89 -17.03
C GLU A 182 -6.19 36.02 -16.04
N LYS A 183 -4.98 36.42 -15.64
CA LYS A 183 -4.16 35.71 -14.65
C LYS A 183 -4.85 35.62 -13.28
N VAL A 184 -5.44 36.71 -12.84
CA VAL A 184 -6.17 36.74 -11.56
C VAL A 184 -7.41 35.86 -11.61
N ILE A 185 -8.19 35.90 -12.70
CA ILE A 185 -9.35 35.01 -12.89
C ILE A 185 -8.93 33.56 -12.94
N ALA A 186 -7.87 33.21 -13.67
CA ALA A 186 -7.32 31.86 -13.76
C ALA A 186 -6.87 31.37 -12.38
N ARG A 187 -6.20 32.22 -11.58
CA ARG A 187 -5.80 31.91 -10.22
C ARG A 187 -7.01 31.64 -9.31
N TYR A 188 -8.02 32.50 -9.29
CA TYR A 188 -9.22 32.27 -8.49
C TYR A 188 -9.95 30.98 -8.88
N ARG A 189 -9.94 30.60 -10.16
CA ARG A 189 -10.50 29.32 -10.63
C ARG A 189 -9.70 28.16 -10.10
N ALA A 190 -8.38 28.16 -10.28
CA ALA A 190 -7.48 27.11 -9.80
C ALA A 190 -7.56 26.92 -8.28
N ASP A 191 -7.54 28.03 -7.51
CA ASP A 191 -7.67 28.00 -6.05
C ASP A 191 -9.04 27.46 -5.62
N GLY A 192 -10.12 27.88 -6.30
CA GLY A 192 -11.49 27.44 -6.03
C GLY A 192 -11.72 25.96 -6.36
N ASP A 193 -11.02 25.42 -7.33
CA ASP A 193 -11.05 24.00 -7.71
C ASP A 193 -10.09 23.15 -6.84
N GLY A 194 -9.28 23.80 -5.99
CA GLY A 194 -8.33 23.12 -5.10
C GLY A 194 -7.18 22.43 -5.82
N ALA A 195 -6.78 22.91 -6.99
CA ALA A 195 -5.79 22.29 -7.85
C ALA A 195 -4.44 22.06 -7.14
N ASP A 196 -4.01 23.00 -6.30
CA ASP A 196 -2.79 22.94 -5.47
C ASP A 196 -2.84 21.88 -4.37
N ARG A 197 -4.04 21.44 -3.95
CA ARG A 197 -4.29 20.50 -2.85
C ARG A 197 -4.68 19.11 -3.33
N GLN A 198 -5.04 18.96 -4.59
CA GLN A 198 -5.59 17.69 -5.12
C GLN A 198 -4.62 16.51 -4.97
N ALA A 199 -3.33 16.71 -5.19
CA ALA A 199 -2.30 15.69 -5.01
C ALA A 199 -2.22 15.25 -3.53
N ARG A 200 -2.23 16.21 -2.58
CA ARG A 200 -2.21 15.90 -1.14
C ARG A 200 -3.47 15.17 -0.68
N VAL A 201 -4.64 15.64 -1.11
CA VAL A 201 -5.93 15.00 -0.78
C VAL A 201 -6.00 13.58 -1.32
N SER A 202 -5.51 13.31 -2.53
CA SER A 202 -5.46 11.96 -3.10
C SER A 202 -4.48 11.06 -2.34
N ALA A 203 -3.32 11.57 -1.94
CA ALA A 203 -2.33 10.84 -1.13
C ALA A 203 -2.90 10.48 0.26
N LEU A 204 -3.57 11.41 0.93
CA LEU A 204 -4.23 11.17 2.23
C LEU A 204 -5.33 10.11 2.14
N ARG A 205 -6.14 10.14 1.09
CA ARG A 205 -7.17 9.12 0.85
C ARG A 205 -6.57 7.75 0.61
N ALA A 206 -5.51 7.66 -0.17
CA ALA A 206 -4.77 6.42 -0.39
C ALA A 206 -4.18 5.88 0.91
N GLN A 207 -3.51 6.73 1.70
CA GLN A 207 -2.94 6.37 2.99
C GLN A 207 -4.01 5.85 3.97
N ARG A 208 -5.17 6.51 4.06
CA ARG A 208 -6.29 6.05 4.88
C ARG A 208 -6.79 4.66 4.48
N GLU A 209 -6.93 4.42 3.19
CA GLU A 209 -7.39 3.12 2.67
C GLU A 209 -6.34 2.03 2.91
N ASP A 210 -5.05 2.35 2.79
CA ASP A 210 -3.97 1.39 3.06
C ASP A 210 -3.93 0.99 4.54
N ILE A 211 -4.09 1.93 5.48
CA ILE A 211 -4.21 1.63 6.91
C ILE A 211 -5.37 0.66 7.16
N ARG A 212 -6.54 0.93 6.58
CA ARG A 212 -7.72 0.08 6.75
C ARG A 212 -7.54 -1.31 6.13
N ARG A 213 -6.93 -1.38 4.96
CA ARG A 213 -6.67 -2.64 4.25
C ARG A 213 -5.67 -3.50 5.00
N SER A 214 -4.53 -2.93 5.40
CA SER A 214 -3.50 -3.62 6.16
C SER A 214 -4.07 -4.20 7.45
N ARG A 215 -4.84 -3.41 8.21
CA ARG A 215 -5.48 -3.90 9.44
C ARG A 215 -6.43 -5.09 9.22
N ARG A 216 -7.25 -5.05 8.18
CA ARG A 216 -8.15 -6.18 7.86
C ARG A 216 -7.35 -7.45 7.52
N MET A 217 -6.28 -7.31 6.75
CA MET A 217 -5.42 -8.43 6.38
C MET A 217 -4.69 -9.01 7.59
N GLU A 218 -4.05 -8.18 8.41
CA GLU A 218 -3.35 -8.59 9.63
C GLU A 218 -4.27 -9.32 10.59
N LYS A 219 -5.46 -8.77 10.87
CA LYS A 219 -6.47 -9.43 11.70
C LYS A 219 -6.86 -10.81 11.17
N SER A 220 -7.12 -10.91 9.87
CA SER A 220 -7.46 -12.20 9.25
C SER A 220 -6.32 -13.21 9.33
N GLN A 221 -5.09 -12.76 9.07
CA GLN A 221 -3.90 -13.61 9.09
C GLN A 221 -3.61 -14.13 10.50
N ARG A 222 -3.66 -13.26 11.54
CA ARG A 222 -3.46 -13.66 12.94
C ARG A 222 -4.50 -14.66 13.41
N ALA A 223 -5.78 -14.46 13.08
CA ALA A 223 -6.85 -15.39 13.44
C ALA A 223 -6.67 -16.76 12.77
N ILE A 224 -6.24 -16.80 11.50
CA ILE A 224 -5.95 -18.04 10.79
C ILE A 224 -4.72 -18.74 11.40
N ALA A 225 -3.66 -17.98 11.70
CA ALA A 225 -2.44 -18.51 12.30
C ALA A 225 -2.72 -19.15 13.67
N LEU A 226 -3.45 -18.45 14.55
CA LEU A 226 -3.85 -19.00 15.85
C LEU A 226 -4.62 -20.32 15.71
N ARG A 227 -5.64 -20.33 14.84
CA ARG A 227 -6.44 -21.55 14.62
C ARG A 227 -5.59 -22.69 14.08
N SER A 228 -4.70 -22.43 13.15
CA SER A 228 -3.79 -23.43 12.58
C SER A 228 -2.85 -24.00 13.63
N GLN A 229 -2.21 -23.15 14.43
CA GLN A 229 -1.28 -23.54 15.49
C GLN A 229 -1.98 -24.39 16.56
N ILE A 230 -3.17 -23.99 17.00
CA ILE A 230 -3.94 -24.75 17.99
C ILE A 230 -4.35 -26.13 17.45
N GLN A 231 -4.79 -26.22 16.21
CA GLN A 231 -5.13 -27.52 15.60
C GLN A 231 -3.90 -28.41 15.46
N GLN A 232 -2.77 -27.86 15.07
CA GLN A 232 -1.50 -28.59 15.00
C GLN A 232 -1.08 -29.07 16.39
N ALA A 233 -1.12 -28.21 17.41
CA ALA A 233 -0.81 -28.54 18.79
C ALA A 233 -1.71 -29.69 19.30
N ARG A 234 -3.01 -29.62 19.04
CA ARG A 234 -3.98 -30.66 19.42
C ARG A 234 -3.60 -32.03 18.85
N VAL A 235 -3.26 -32.09 17.55
CA VAL A 235 -2.88 -33.34 16.90
C VAL A 235 -1.58 -33.87 17.49
N GLN A 236 -0.56 -33.03 17.62
CA GLN A 236 0.75 -33.45 18.12
C GLN A 236 0.70 -33.92 19.58
N LEU A 237 0.01 -33.19 20.45
CA LEU A 237 -0.13 -33.53 21.85
C LEU A 237 -0.96 -34.81 22.08
N THR A 238 -2.02 -34.98 21.28
CA THR A 238 -2.81 -36.24 21.35
C THR A 238 -1.94 -37.43 20.88
N TYR A 239 -1.16 -37.26 19.84
CA TYR A 239 -0.21 -38.31 19.39
C TYR A 239 0.86 -38.60 20.44
N PHE A 240 1.43 -37.58 21.06
CA PHE A 240 2.41 -37.70 22.14
C PHE A 240 1.83 -38.54 23.33
N ALA A 241 0.64 -38.17 23.82
CA ALA A 241 -0.02 -38.86 24.90
C ALA A 241 -0.29 -40.35 24.57
N ARG A 242 -0.79 -40.64 23.38
CA ARG A 242 -1.02 -42.01 22.89
C ARG A 242 0.27 -42.84 22.84
N ASN A 243 1.30 -42.24 22.28
CA ASN A 243 2.59 -42.91 22.07
C ASN A 243 3.24 -43.22 23.43
N ARG A 244 3.16 -42.29 24.39
CA ARG A 244 3.69 -42.47 25.73
C ARG A 244 2.96 -43.57 26.47
N CYS A 245 1.63 -43.62 26.42
CA CYS A 245 0.81 -44.70 27.02
C CYS A 245 1.10 -46.06 26.36
N ALA A 246 1.35 -46.10 25.04
CA ALA A 246 1.70 -47.34 24.35
C ALA A 246 3.10 -47.86 24.74
N SER A 247 4.09 -46.97 24.90
CA SER A 247 5.42 -47.32 25.42
C SER A 247 5.35 -47.93 26.79
N VAL A 248 4.64 -47.27 27.73
CA VAL A 248 4.45 -47.76 29.08
C VAL A 248 3.70 -49.13 29.13
N ARG A 249 2.72 -49.32 28.27
CA ARG A 249 2.06 -50.62 28.13
C ARG A 249 3.06 -51.71 27.76
N SER A 250 3.94 -51.47 26.77
CA SER A 250 4.94 -52.47 26.35
C SER A 250 5.95 -52.73 27.47
N GLU A 251 6.43 -51.72 28.17
CA GLU A 251 7.33 -51.84 29.32
C GLU A 251 6.69 -52.71 30.41
N LEU A 252 5.43 -52.43 30.81
CA LEU A 252 4.73 -53.21 31.85
C LEU A 252 4.43 -54.64 31.42
N GLN A 253 4.16 -54.92 30.13
CA GLN A 253 3.98 -56.26 29.62
C GLN A 253 5.29 -57.08 29.62
N GLU A 254 6.41 -56.43 29.35
CA GLU A 254 7.72 -57.08 29.48
C GLU A 254 8.05 -57.41 30.94
N ASP A 255 7.77 -56.52 31.89
CA ASP A 255 7.96 -56.73 33.31
C ASP A 255 7.16 -57.93 33.83
N ILE A 256 5.90 -58.15 33.36
CA ILE A 256 5.09 -59.30 33.73
C ILE A 256 5.77 -60.60 33.37
N GLY A 257 6.53 -60.67 32.27
CA GLY A 257 7.28 -61.85 31.83
C GLY A 257 8.26 -62.37 32.88
N GLY A 258 8.88 -61.51 33.66
CA GLY A 258 9.84 -61.81 34.73
C GLY A 258 9.25 -61.99 36.14
N LEU A 259 7.97 -61.68 36.34
CA LEU A 259 7.37 -61.50 37.69
C LEU A 259 7.11 -62.86 38.35
N ASP A 260 7.43 -62.95 39.67
CA ASP A 260 7.00 -64.04 40.55
C ASP A 260 5.74 -63.63 41.38
N ARG A 261 5.09 -64.59 42.07
CA ARG A 261 3.90 -64.26 42.82
C ARG A 261 4.12 -63.33 44.03
N ARG A 262 5.34 -63.22 44.52
CA ARG A 262 5.68 -62.30 45.62
C ARG A 262 5.77 -60.89 45.17
N GLY A 263 6.07 -60.67 43.86
CA GLY A 263 6.20 -59.34 43.24
C GLY A 263 4.88 -58.71 42.80
N PHE A 264 3.73 -59.43 42.83
CA PHE A 264 2.47 -58.95 42.28
C PHE A 264 1.93 -57.66 42.95
N ALA A 265 2.00 -57.55 44.28
CA ALA A 265 1.55 -56.35 44.99
C ALA A 265 2.47 -55.15 44.68
N ALA A 266 3.78 -55.38 44.68
CA ALA A 266 4.74 -54.33 44.31
C ALA A 266 4.60 -53.87 42.84
N PHE A 267 4.26 -54.80 41.94
CA PHE A 267 3.96 -54.51 40.56
C PHE A 267 2.70 -53.63 40.41
N GLU A 268 1.61 -53.96 41.14
CA GLU A 268 0.39 -53.14 41.14
C GLU A 268 0.67 -51.70 41.57
N ASP A 269 1.43 -51.50 42.65
CA ASP A 269 1.85 -50.16 43.11
C ASP A 269 2.78 -49.48 42.09
N GLY A 270 3.63 -50.27 41.41
CA GLY A 270 4.46 -49.81 40.29
C GLY A 270 3.66 -49.25 39.12
N VAL A 271 2.60 -49.97 38.73
CA VAL A 271 1.70 -49.52 37.64
C VAL A 271 1.01 -48.20 38.00
N ARG A 272 0.49 -48.05 39.26
CA ARG A 272 -0.12 -46.79 39.69
C ARG A 272 0.88 -45.63 39.69
N ARG A 273 2.09 -45.84 40.20
CA ARG A 273 3.15 -44.84 40.19
C ARG A 273 3.49 -44.46 38.77
N ARG A 274 3.65 -45.45 37.85
CA ARG A 274 3.99 -45.20 36.44
C ARG A 274 2.87 -44.42 35.71
N ALA A 275 1.62 -44.69 36.05
CA ALA A 275 0.48 -43.94 35.55
C ALA A 275 0.55 -42.46 35.98
N ALA A 276 0.89 -42.21 37.27
CA ALA A 276 1.08 -40.83 37.73
C ALA A 276 2.26 -40.11 37.04
N GLU A 277 3.37 -40.82 36.84
CA GLU A 277 4.52 -40.28 36.09
C GLU A 277 4.13 -39.91 34.67
N VAL A 278 3.38 -40.78 33.94
CA VAL A 278 2.90 -40.50 32.57
C VAL A 278 1.99 -39.27 32.52
N MET A 279 1.05 -39.17 33.48
CA MET A 279 0.18 -38.00 33.55
C MET A 279 0.98 -36.70 33.78
N ALA A 280 2.01 -36.73 34.62
CA ALA A 280 2.88 -35.59 34.86
C ALA A 280 3.72 -35.22 33.60
N GLU A 281 4.31 -36.23 32.91
CA GLU A 281 5.04 -36.05 31.67
C GLU A 281 4.15 -35.45 30.56
N VAL A 282 2.90 -35.91 30.44
CA VAL A 282 1.93 -35.37 29.49
C VAL A 282 1.56 -33.92 29.82
N ASP A 283 1.34 -33.61 31.10
CA ASP A 283 0.98 -32.25 31.54
C ASP A 283 2.13 -31.26 31.30
N GLU A 284 3.37 -31.67 31.58
CA GLU A 284 4.57 -30.89 31.29
C GLU A 284 4.76 -30.67 29.79
N GLY A 285 4.61 -31.72 28.99
CA GLY A 285 4.70 -31.66 27.52
C GLY A 285 3.66 -30.72 26.91
N VAL A 286 2.41 -30.77 27.41
CA VAL A 286 1.33 -29.86 27.01
C VAL A 286 1.66 -28.44 27.38
N THR A 287 2.13 -28.18 28.58
CA THR A 287 2.49 -26.82 29.04
C THR A 287 3.62 -26.21 28.19
N THR A 288 4.66 -27.00 27.98
CA THR A 288 5.82 -26.58 27.15
C THR A 288 5.39 -26.25 25.73
N HIS A 289 4.58 -27.12 25.12
CA HIS A 289 4.17 -26.91 23.73
C HIS A 289 3.23 -25.70 23.56
N LEU A 290 2.26 -25.52 24.47
CA LEU A 290 1.33 -24.39 24.42
C LEU A 290 2.03 -23.07 24.72
N THR A 291 3.06 -23.06 25.58
CA THR A 291 3.91 -21.88 25.80
C THR A 291 4.69 -21.51 24.53
N ALA A 292 5.22 -22.51 23.82
CA ALA A 292 5.90 -22.27 22.54
C ALA A 292 4.92 -21.68 21.48
N VAL A 293 3.69 -22.21 21.41
CA VAL A 293 2.65 -21.66 20.51
C VAL A 293 2.31 -20.21 20.85
N ALA A 294 2.19 -19.86 22.12
CA ALA A 294 1.96 -18.48 22.55
C ALA A 294 3.13 -17.56 22.15
N ALA A 295 4.37 -18.02 22.36
CA ALA A 295 5.58 -17.28 21.98
C ALA A 295 5.69 -17.07 20.46
N ASP A 296 5.39 -18.09 19.65
CA ASP A 296 5.40 -17.99 18.19
C ASP A 296 4.38 -16.97 17.65
N LEU A 297 3.26 -16.82 18.36
CA LEU A 297 2.22 -15.85 18.05
C LEU A 297 2.43 -14.49 18.70
N HIS A 298 3.50 -14.32 19.48
CA HIS A 298 3.82 -13.10 20.25
C HIS A 298 2.72 -12.72 21.25
N LEU A 299 1.98 -13.73 21.77
CA LEU A 299 0.94 -13.55 22.75
C LEU A 299 1.46 -13.87 24.16
N ASP A 300 0.75 -13.40 25.18
CA ASP A 300 1.05 -13.73 26.55
C ASP A 300 0.96 -15.25 26.80
N PRO A 301 1.86 -15.82 27.62
CA PRO A 301 1.86 -17.23 27.91
C PRO A 301 0.53 -17.65 28.56
N VAL A 302 0.03 -18.83 28.15
CA VAL A 302 -1.19 -19.40 28.69
C VAL A 302 -0.98 -19.67 30.21
N PRO A 303 -1.85 -19.19 31.09
CA PRO A 303 -1.75 -19.46 32.50
C PRO A 303 -1.77 -20.96 32.76
N SER A 304 -0.79 -21.49 33.51
CA SER A 304 -0.83 -22.87 33.96
C SER A 304 -1.98 -23.04 34.95
N PRO A 305 -2.79 -24.14 34.85
CA PRO A 305 -3.83 -24.38 35.83
C PRO A 305 -3.23 -24.62 37.22
N PRO A 306 -3.97 -24.24 38.26
CA PRO A 306 -3.48 -24.39 39.64
C PRO A 306 -3.35 -25.85 40.09
N GLN A 307 -3.90 -26.79 39.37
CA GLN A 307 -3.86 -28.22 39.71
C GLN A 307 -3.42 -29.03 38.48
N PRO A 308 -2.49 -30.01 38.66
CA PRO A 308 -2.15 -30.97 37.63
C PRO A 308 -3.35 -31.83 37.22
N ALA A 309 -3.28 -32.43 36.03
CA ALA A 309 -4.34 -33.34 35.60
C ALA A 309 -4.54 -34.52 36.58
N PRO A 310 -5.76 -34.88 36.92
CA PRO A 310 -6.03 -35.95 37.89
C PRO A 310 -5.54 -37.29 37.33
N VAL A 311 -4.86 -38.07 38.20
CA VAL A 311 -4.46 -39.42 37.86
C VAL A 311 -5.71 -40.30 37.89
N PRO A 312 -5.98 -41.12 36.86
CA PRO A 312 -7.15 -41.97 36.83
C PRO A 312 -7.10 -43.02 37.95
N ASP A 313 -8.25 -43.34 38.57
CA ASP A 313 -8.37 -44.47 39.51
C ASP A 313 -8.23 -45.78 38.72
N LEU A 314 -7.24 -46.57 39.07
CA LEU A 314 -6.96 -47.86 38.48
C LEU A 314 -7.38 -48.95 39.44
N PRO A 315 -8.52 -49.66 39.24
CA PRO A 315 -8.94 -50.78 40.09
C PRO A 315 -7.87 -51.88 40.05
N GLY A 316 -7.65 -52.52 41.19
CA GLY A 316 -6.65 -53.59 41.30
C GLY A 316 -6.95 -54.79 40.41
N PRO A 317 -5.94 -55.62 40.11
CA PRO A 317 -6.12 -56.79 39.26
C PRO A 317 -7.05 -57.80 39.92
N PRO A 318 -7.99 -58.45 39.18
CA PRO A 318 -8.95 -59.38 39.72
C PRO A 318 -8.33 -60.80 40.05
N LEU A 319 -7.31 -60.76 40.88
CA LEU A 319 -6.63 -62.00 41.30
C LEU A 319 -7.51 -62.79 42.27
N ARG A 320 -8.14 -63.88 41.81
CA ARG A 320 -9.00 -64.75 42.66
C ARG A 320 -8.16 -65.70 43.44
N SER A 321 -8.55 -65.93 44.76
CA SER A 321 -7.95 -66.94 45.60
C SER A 321 -8.37 -68.34 45.14
N ARG A 322 -7.44 -69.11 44.58
CA ARG A 322 -7.66 -70.45 44.02
C ARG A 322 -7.43 -71.55 45.03
N ARG A 323 -7.56 -71.28 46.32
CA ARG A 323 -7.29 -72.24 47.39
C ARG A 323 -8.05 -73.57 47.20
N LEU A 324 -9.28 -73.53 46.72
CA LEU A 324 -10.11 -74.69 46.45
C LEU A 324 -9.60 -75.49 45.22
N GLU A 325 -9.30 -74.86 44.15
CA GLU A 325 -8.79 -75.46 42.91
C GLU A 325 -7.43 -76.14 43.16
N THR A 326 -6.54 -75.46 43.88
CA THR A 326 -5.21 -75.96 44.25
C THR A 326 -5.38 -77.22 45.19
N ARG A 327 -6.31 -77.19 46.13
CA ARG A 327 -6.59 -78.36 47.00
C ARG A 327 -7.13 -79.55 46.19
N LEU A 328 -8.05 -79.31 45.26
CA LEU A 328 -8.60 -80.33 44.39
C LEU A 328 -7.54 -80.99 43.50
N MET A 329 -6.67 -80.15 42.88
CA MET A 329 -5.58 -80.61 42.06
C MET A 329 -4.48 -81.34 42.81
N MET A 330 -4.21 -80.95 44.09
CA MET A 330 -3.30 -81.71 44.95
C MET A 330 -3.85 -83.09 45.26
N VAL A 331 -5.13 -83.22 45.56
CA VAL A 331 -5.81 -84.53 45.85
C VAL A 331 -5.75 -85.41 44.58
N LEU A 332 -6.03 -84.84 43.40
CA LEU A 332 -5.98 -85.58 42.15
C LEU A 332 -4.55 -85.98 41.79
N GLY A 333 -3.56 -85.14 42.02
CA GLY A 333 -2.12 -85.41 41.77
C GLY A 333 -1.58 -86.49 42.71
N ALA A 334 -1.94 -86.43 44.00
CA ALA A 334 -1.61 -87.47 44.94
C ALA A 334 -2.26 -88.85 44.61
N GLY A 335 -3.49 -88.83 44.13
CA GLY A 335 -4.18 -90.03 43.64
C GLY A 335 -3.55 -90.67 42.42
N PHE A 336 -3.14 -89.80 41.42
CA PHE A 336 -2.43 -90.23 40.24
C PHE A 336 -1.04 -90.76 40.61
N GLY A 337 -0.28 -90.06 41.45
CA GLY A 337 1.04 -90.50 41.94
C GLY A 337 0.99 -91.84 42.63
N LEU A 338 0.01 -92.05 43.47
CA LEU A 338 -0.23 -93.30 44.13
C LEU A 338 -0.59 -94.41 43.13
N GLY A 339 -1.42 -94.17 42.17
CA GLY A 339 -1.78 -95.09 41.06
C GLY A 339 -0.60 -95.56 40.28
N VAL A 340 0.30 -94.60 39.86
CA VAL A 340 1.56 -94.93 39.13
C VAL A 340 2.51 -95.71 40.01
N ALA A 341 2.65 -95.34 41.29
CA ALA A 341 3.51 -96.07 42.25
C ALA A 341 3.01 -97.51 42.44
N LEU A 342 1.69 -97.74 42.58
CA LEU A 342 1.10 -99.08 42.64
C LEU A 342 1.26 -99.91 41.36
N ALA A 343 1.17 -99.26 40.18
CA ALA A 343 1.37 -99.91 38.90
C ALA A 343 2.82 -100.37 38.77
N VAL A 344 3.77 -99.51 39.15
CA VAL A 344 5.23 -99.78 39.09
C VAL A 344 5.58 -100.92 40.14
N SER A 345 5.00 -100.84 41.31
CA SER A 345 5.22 -101.90 42.35
C SER A 345 4.81 -103.29 41.89
N ARG A 346 3.73 -103.40 41.05
CA ARG A 346 3.30 -104.69 40.48
C ARG A 346 4.33 -105.29 39.43
N LEU A 347 5.08 -104.45 38.84
CA LEU A 347 6.15 -104.94 37.91
C LEU A 347 7.40 -105.50 38.60
N PHE A 348 7.54 -105.21 39.90
CA PHE A 348 8.63 -105.64 40.78
C PHE A 348 8.20 -106.69 41.81
N THR A 349 7.26 -107.55 41.43
CA THR A 349 6.84 -108.74 42.29
C THR A 349 8.00 -109.76 42.43
N GLY A 350 8.77 -109.62 43.55
CA GLY A 350 9.95 -110.48 43.83
C GLY A 350 11.01 -109.80 44.72
N VAL A 351 10.80 -108.60 45.15
CA VAL A 351 11.71 -107.84 46.02
C VAL A 351 11.19 -107.69 47.44
N ASP A 352 12.10 -107.59 48.43
CA ASP A 352 11.88 -107.53 49.87
C ASP A 352 10.72 -106.54 50.28
N PRO A 353 9.78 -106.94 51.17
CA PRO A 353 8.58 -106.09 51.54
C PRO A 353 8.92 -104.69 52.06
N GLY A 354 10.09 -104.50 52.66
CA GLY A 354 10.57 -103.21 53.10
C GLY A 354 10.93 -102.25 52.05
N LEU A 355 11.46 -102.68 50.94
CA LEU A 355 11.88 -101.88 49.80
C LEU A 355 10.69 -101.42 48.90
N THR A 356 9.65 -102.28 48.88
CA THR A 356 8.41 -101.91 48.13
C THR A 356 7.64 -100.78 48.78
N VAL A 357 7.53 -100.70 50.13
CA VAL A 357 6.91 -99.59 50.84
C VAL A 357 7.69 -98.32 50.66
N ALA A 358 9.02 -98.32 50.71
CA ALA A 358 9.89 -97.15 50.50
C ALA A 358 9.78 -96.67 49.02
N GLY A 359 9.71 -97.57 48.00
CA GLY A 359 9.49 -97.20 46.64
C GLY A 359 8.13 -96.57 46.35
N VAL A 360 7.08 -97.04 46.95
CA VAL A 360 5.73 -96.50 46.85
C VAL A 360 5.66 -95.07 47.50
N LEU A 361 6.28 -94.87 48.66
CA LEU A 361 6.36 -93.57 49.30
C LEU A 361 7.21 -92.59 48.53
N ALA A 362 8.33 -93.02 48.00
CA ALA A 362 9.20 -92.12 47.10
C ALA A 362 8.51 -91.76 45.80
N GLY A 363 7.82 -92.71 45.15
CA GLY A 363 7.02 -92.47 43.97
C GLY A 363 5.85 -91.50 44.19
N ALA A 364 5.13 -91.70 45.33
CA ALA A 364 4.05 -90.78 45.74
C ALA A 364 4.57 -89.37 46.03
N ALA A 365 5.71 -89.27 46.73
CA ALA A 365 6.36 -87.98 47.00
C ALA A 365 6.86 -87.25 45.70
N ALA A 366 7.46 -88.01 44.80
CA ALA A 366 7.89 -87.47 43.49
C ALA A 366 6.68 -87.04 42.64
N GLY A 367 5.63 -87.86 42.56
CA GLY A 367 4.38 -87.52 41.86
C GLY A 367 3.69 -86.29 42.47
N LEU A 368 3.66 -86.16 43.79
CA LEU A 368 3.16 -84.98 44.46
C LEU A 368 4.04 -83.72 44.15
N ALA A 369 5.38 -83.88 44.19
CA ALA A 369 6.30 -82.78 43.88
C ALA A 369 6.09 -82.28 42.44
N VAL A 370 5.99 -83.19 41.48
CA VAL A 370 5.72 -82.85 40.07
C VAL A 370 4.33 -82.20 39.94
N ALA A 371 3.27 -82.70 40.60
CA ALA A 371 1.97 -82.10 40.57
C ALA A 371 1.96 -80.68 41.16
N VAL A 372 2.60 -80.48 42.32
CA VAL A 372 2.76 -79.16 42.94
C VAL A 372 3.51 -78.20 42.02
N TRP A 373 4.56 -78.69 41.41
CA TRP A 373 5.37 -77.92 40.47
C TRP A 373 4.56 -77.50 39.23
N VAL A 374 3.84 -78.46 38.57
CA VAL A 374 3.00 -78.18 37.38
C VAL A 374 1.85 -77.25 37.76
N VAL A 375 1.15 -77.47 38.90
CA VAL A 375 0.09 -76.61 39.36
C VAL A 375 0.63 -75.19 39.66
N GLY A 376 1.85 -75.14 40.28
CA GLY A 376 2.52 -73.86 40.55
C GLY A 376 2.80 -73.09 39.34
N ILE A 377 3.41 -73.71 38.29
CA ILE A 377 3.74 -73.07 37.00
C ILE A 377 2.45 -72.65 36.25
N ARG A 378 1.49 -73.60 36.14
CA ARG A 378 0.22 -73.27 35.43
C ARG A 378 -0.55 -72.16 36.15
N GLY A 379 -0.53 -72.08 37.47
CA GLY A 379 -1.09 -71.03 38.25
C GLY A 379 -0.40 -69.70 38.00
N LEU A 380 0.95 -69.69 37.98
CA LEU A 380 1.74 -68.48 37.68
C LEU A 380 1.48 -67.96 36.28
N LEU A 381 1.46 -68.83 35.25
CA LEU A 381 1.18 -68.43 33.87
C LEU A 381 -0.24 -67.86 33.72
N HIS A 382 -1.21 -68.42 34.43
CA HIS A 382 -2.59 -67.90 34.43
C HIS A 382 -2.66 -66.53 35.12
N ASP A 383 -2.04 -66.37 36.29
CA ASP A 383 -2.01 -65.14 37.03
C ASP A 383 -1.29 -64.02 36.24
N ARG A 384 -0.20 -64.38 35.52
CA ARG A 384 0.48 -63.46 34.53
C ARG A 384 -0.49 -63.05 33.41
N GLY A 385 -1.30 -63.98 32.86
CA GLY A 385 -2.31 -63.68 31.85
C GLY A 385 -3.45 -62.81 32.35
N VAL A 386 -3.78 -62.85 33.66
CA VAL A 386 -4.71 -61.94 34.30
C VAL A 386 -4.11 -60.54 34.46
N LEU A 387 -2.84 -60.49 34.90
CA LEU A 387 -2.09 -59.22 35.00
C LEU A 387 -1.91 -58.54 33.64
N ASP A 388 -1.60 -59.30 32.60
CA ASP A 388 -1.47 -58.79 31.23
C ASP A 388 -2.77 -58.12 30.74
N ARG A 389 -3.91 -58.77 30.92
CA ARG A 389 -5.23 -58.19 30.61
C ARG A 389 -5.53 -56.95 31.42
N TRP A 390 -5.19 -56.98 32.72
CA TRP A 390 -5.37 -55.84 33.61
C TRP A 390 -4.49 -54.65 33.19
N VAL A 391 -3.24 -54.87 32.82
CA VAL A 391 -2.35 -53.83 32.29
C VAL A 391 -2.91 -53.22 30.99
N VAL A 392 -3.49 -54.05 30.12
CA VAL A 392 -4.15 -53.55 28.89
C VAL A 392 -5.32 -52.62 29.22
N GLU A 393 -6.16 -53.01 30.20
CA GLU A 393 -7.32 -52.24 30.68
C GLU A 393 -6.86 -50.96 31.41
N ALA A 394 -5.90 -51.06 32.33
CA ALA A 394 -5.34 -49.94 33.07
C ALA A 394 -4.68 -48.91 32.15
N THR A 395 -3.91 -49.38 31.15
CA THR A 395 -3.28 -48.46 30.16
C THR A 395 -4.29 -47.88 29.18
N ALA A 396 -5.40 -48.56 28.89
CA ALA A 396 -6.50 -47.98 28.12
C ALA A 396 -7.20 -46.86 28.87
N THR A 397 -7.45 -47.03 30.16
CA THR A 397 -8.01 -46.01 31.06
C THR A 397 -7.06 -44.81 31.18
N LEU A 398 -5.76 -45.09 31.40
CA LEU A 398 -4.73 -44.04 31.44
C LEU A 398 -4.69 -43.24 30.15
N ARG A 399 -4.75 -43.90 28.97
CA ARG A 399 -4.78 -43.26 27.69
C ARG A 399 -5.98 -42.34 27.52
N SER A 400 -7.17 -42.81 27.92
CA SER A 400 -8.38 -42.00 27.84
C SER A 400 -8.27 -40.74 28.72
N ALA A 401 -7.76 -40.89 29.95
CA ALA A 401 -7.55 -39.77 30.87
C ALA A 401 -6.50 -38.78 30.34
N ALA A 402 -5.41 -39.27 29.74
CA ALA A 402 -4.38 -38.43 29.15
C ALA A 402 -4.91 -37.67 27.93
N GLU A 403 -5.69 -38.32 27.04
CA GLU A 403 -6.32 -37.68 25.89
C GLU A 403 -7.35 -36.61 26.35
N GLU A 404 -8.12 -36.87 27.37
CA GLU A 404 -9.07 -35.91 27.97
C GLU A 404 -8.34 -34.70 28.57
N ALA A 405 -7.26 -34.95 29.31
CA ALA A 405 -6.41 -33.89 29.87
C ALA A 405 -5.84 -32.99 28.76
N VAL A 406 -5.28 -33.57 27.68
CA VAL A 406 -4.79 -32.84 26.53
C VAL A 406 -5.91 -32.00 25.89
N ALA A 407 -7.07 -32.59 25.63
CA ALA A 407 -8.20 -31.90 25.01
C ALA A 407 -8.68 -30.71 25.86
N THR A 408 -8.82 -30.90 27.15
CA THR A 408 -9.25 -29.85 28.10
C THR A 408 -8.23 -28.69 28.15
N ARG A 409 -6.95 -29.03 28.21
CA ARG A 409 -5.85 -28.03 28.23
C ARG A 409 -5.75 -27.25 26.95
N VAL A 410 -5.88 -27.93 25.80
CA VAL A 410 -5.86 -27.25 24.50
C VAL A 410 -7.06 -26.31 24.34
N LEU A 411 -8.27 -26.72 24.77
CA LEU A 411 -9.45 -25.86 24.74
C LEU A 411 -9.30 -24.64 25.66
N ALA A 412 -8.76 -24.81 26.84
CA ALA A 412 -8.51 -23.71 27.77
C ALA A 412 -7.47 -22.73 27.20
N ALA A 413 -6.39 -23.26 26.56
CA ALA A 413 -5.39 -22.46 25.88
C ALA A 413 -5.98 -21.72 24.70
N GLU A 414 -6.80 -22.37 23.87
CA GLU A 414 -7.48 -21.73 22.72
C GLU A 414 -8.33 -20.54 23.21
N ALA A 415 -9.09 -20.70 24.27
CA ALA A 415 -9.92 -19.64 24.87
C ALA A 415 -9.03 -18.47 25.37
N ALA A 416 -7.96 -18.77 26.11
CA ALA A 416 -7.06 -17.77 26.65
C ALA A 416 -6.34 -16.99 25.54
N LEU A 417 -5.73 -17.69 24.57
CA LEU A 417 -5.00 -17.07 23.45
C LEU A 417 -5.94 -16.28 22.52
N THR A 418 -7.18 -16.76 22.32
CA THR A 418 -8.19 -15.99 21.58
C THR A 418 -8.54 -14.69 22.30
N GLY A 419 -8.65 -14.74 23.64
CA GLY A 419 -8.89 -13.54 24.47
C GLY A 419 -7.73 -12.54 24.39
N SER A 420 -6.49 -13.02 24.54
CA SER A 420 -5.29 -12.16 24.42
C SER A 420 -5.18 -11.52 23.03
N LEU A 421 -5.38 -12.32 21.97
CA LEU A 421 -5.37 -11.82 20.60
C LEU A 421 -6.45 -10.75 20.39
N ALA A 422 -7.66 -10.96 20.92
CA ALA A 422 -8.75 -9.98 20.79
C ALA A 422 -8.45 -8.68 21.54
N ALA A 423 -7.78 -8.73 22.68
CA ALA A 423 -7.36 -7.56 23.45
C ALA A 423 -6.28 -6.75 22.67
N GLU A 424 -5.26 -7.42 22.12
CA GLU A 424 -4.25 -6.77 21.27
C GLU A 424 -4.88 -6.17 20.01
N GLU A 425 -5.75 -6.91 19.31
CA GLU A 425 -6.46 -6.42 18.14
C GLU A 425 -7.31 -5.19 18.45
N SER A 426 -7.91 -5.11 19.64
CA SER A 426 -8.64 -3.90 20.07
C SER A 426 -7.72 -2.72 20.22
N ALA A 427 -6.61 -2.86 20.95
CA ALA A 427 -5.63 -1.79 21.14
C ALA A 427 -5.04 -1.28 19.83
N GLU A 428 -4.68 -2.19 18.90
CA GLU A 428 -4.18 -1.82 17.57
C GLU A 428 -5.26 -1.17 16.70
N THR A 429 -6.51 -1.58 16.84
CA THR A 429 -7.66 -0.97 16.14
C THR A 429 -7.88 0.46 16.62
N ASP A 430 -7.77 0.70 17.93
CA ASP A 430 -7.88 2.05 18.50
C ASP A 430 -6.73 2.94 18.05
N ALA A 431 -5.50 2.41 17.99
CA ALA A 431 -4.35 3.14 17.47
C ALA A 431 -4.49 3.46 15.97
N ALA A 432 -5.03 2.53 15.17
CA ALA A 432 -5.31 2.76 13.75
C ALA A 432 -6.46 3.77 13.56
N ALA A 433 -7.47 3.74 14.44
CA ALA A 433 -8.56 4.72 14.46
C ALA A 433 -8.04 6.13 14.76
N GLY A 434 -7.11 6.27 15.70
CA GLY A 434 -6.42 7.54 15.97
C GLY A 434 -5.71 8.10 14.73
N ARG A 435 -4.89 7.28 14.06
CA ARG A 435 -4.19 7.70 12.81
C ARG A 435 -5.16 8.04 11.67
N THR A 436 -6.27 7.31 11.54
CA THR A 436 -7.28 7.64 10.52
C THR A 436 -8.06 8.90 10.88
N ALA A 437 -8.28 9.19 12.15
CA ALA A 437 -8.91 10.42 12.61
C ALA A 437 -8.05 11.66 12.28
N GLU A 438 -6.74 11.60 12.50
CA GLU A 438 -5.80 12.65 12.10
C GLU A 438 -5.86 12.94 10.59
N ILE A 439 -5.88 11.88 9.77
CA ILE A 439 -6.02 12.02 8.31
C ILE A 439 -7.39 12.63 7.94
N ASP A 440 -8.46 12.20 8.59
CA ASP A 440 -9.80 12.72 8.33
C ASP A 440 -9.93 14.20 8.78
N ASP A 441 -9.18 14.63 9.80
CA ASP A 441 -9.09 16.04 10.21
C ASP A 441 -8.37 16.88 9.15
N GLU A 442 -7.21 16.42 8.66
CA GLU A 442 -6.48 17.09 7.57
C GLU A 442 -7.33 17.17 6.29
N LEU A 443 -8.05 16.10 5.94
CA LEU A 443 -8.97 16.11 4.79
C LEU A 443 -10.12 17.12 4.97
N ARG A 444 -10.67 17.27 6.18
CA ARG A 444 -11.71 18.27 6.49
C ARG A 444 -11.15 19.70 6.39
N GLU A 445 -9.91 19.91 6.84
CA GLU A 445 -9.25 21.21 6.72
C GLU A 445 -9.04 21.59 5.24
N HIS A 446 -8.54 20.67 4.41
CA HIS A 446 -8.40 20.88 2.97
C HIS A 446 -9.76 21.16 2.30
N ALA A 447 -10.80 20.41 2.65
CA ALA A 447 -12.15 20.63 2.13
C ALA A 447 -12.70 22.02 2.52
N ALA A 448 -12.50 22.43 3.77
CA ALA A 448 -12.91 23.74 4.24
C ALA A 448 -12.11 24.88 3.57
N ALA A 449 -10.81 24.68 3.31
CA ALA A 449 -9.98 25.64 2.60
C ALA A 449 -10.45 25.79 1.14
N THR A 450 -10.73 24.69 0.45
CA THR A 450 -11.25 24.69 -0.92
C THR A 450 -12.64 25.36 -0.98
N ALA A 451 -13.53 25.07 -0.02
CA ALA A 451 -14.85 25.71 0.04
C ALA A 451 -14.75 27.23 0.26
N ARG A 452 -13.80 27.68 1.10
CA ARG A 452 -13.55 29.14 1.29
C ARG A 452 -13.02 29.77 0.01
N ALA A 453 -12.08 29.13 -0.68
CA ALA A 453 -11.54 29.61 -1.95
C ALA A 453 -12.62 29.65 -3.04
N ALA A 454 -13.47 28.63 -3.13
CA ALA A 454 -14.60 28.60 -4.05
C ALA A 454 -15.60 29.76 -3.77
N ALA A 455 -15.92 30.01 -2.51
CA ALA A 455 -16.77 31.14 -2.14
C ALA A 455 -16.12 32.49 -2.48
N GLN A 456 -14.81 32.64 -2.37
CA GLN A 456 -14.10 33.85 -2.82
C GLN A 456 -14.12 33.96 -4.35
N ARG A 457 -13.88 32.89 -5.06
CA ARG A 457 -14.00 32.80 -6.53
C ARG A 457 -15.37 33.31 -6.99
N ASP A 458 -16.44 32.74 -6.42
CA ASP A 458 -17.81 33.06 -6.84
C ASP A 458 -18.21 34.51 -6.56
N ARG A 459 -17.62 35.13 -5.54
CA ARG A 459 -17.80 36.54 -5.23
C ARG A 459 -16.99 37.49 -6.12
N ARG A 460 -15.73 37.10 -6.46
CA ARG A 460 -14.78 38.00 -7.13
C ARG A 460 -14.83 37.91 -8.66
N ILE A 461 -14.99 36.68 -9.23
CA ILE A 461 -14.96 36.47 -10.67
C ILE A 461 -15.97 37.32 -11.44
N PRO A 462 -17.23 37.48 -11.04
CA PRO A 462 -18.18 38.30 -11.80
C PRO A 462 -17.76 39.74 -12.00
N GLY A 463 -17.12 40.36 -11.00
CA GLY A 463 -16.55 41.72 -11.09
C GLY A 463 -15.36 41.77 -12.03
N LEU A 464 -14.42 40.80 -11.90
CA LEU A 464 -13.23 40.70 -12.75
C LEU A 464 -13.58 40.44 -14.22
N VAL A 465 -14.57 39.58 -14.49
CA VAL A 465 -15.03 39.34 -15.87
C VAL A 465 -15.62 40.58 -16.50
N ARG A 466 -16.45 41.33 -15.79
CA ARG A 466 -16.98 42.59 -16.30
C ARG A 466 -15.86 43.61 -16.58
N ALA A 467 -14.86 43.67 -15.71
CA ALA A 467 -13.72 44.57 -15.93
C ALA A 467 -12.90 44.11 -17.19
N LEU A 468 -12.71 42.82 -17.34
CA LEU A 468 -12.04 42.25 -18.51
C LEU A 468 -12.81 42.54 -19.82
N GLU A 469 -14.13 42.40 -19.81
CA GLU A 469 -15.00 42.74 -20.94
C GLU A 469 -14.90 44.24 -21.30
N ALA A 470 -14.91 45.11 -20.31
CA ALA A 470 -14.75 46.56 -20.53
C ALA A 470 -13.38 46.91 -21.13
N VAL A 471 -12.30 46.26 -20.66
CA VAL A 471 -10.96 46.40 -21.22
C VAL A 471 -10.91 45.93 -22.66
N ARG A 472 -11.47 44.77 -22.97
CA ARG A 472 -11.54 44.21 -24.32
C ARG A 472 -12.34 45.09 -25.27
N HIS A 473 -13.49 45.59 -24.83
CA HIS A 473 -14.27 46.57 -25.60
C HIS A 473 -13.43 47.81 -25.94
N ALA A 474 -12.71 48.36 -24.94
CA ALA A 474 -11.84 49.53 -25.15
C ALA A 474 -10.63 49.28 -26.05
N LEU A 475 -10.14 48.01 -26.14
CA LEU A 475 -9.05 47.62 -27.00
C LEU A 475 -9.48 47.38 -28.47
N TYR A 476 -10.65 46.74 -28.64
CA TYR A 476 -11.03 46.22 -29.97
C TYR A 476 -12.09 47.05 -30.67
N ASP A 477 -13.00 47.72 -29.97
CA ASP A 477 -14.08 48.51 -30.58
C ASP A 477 -13.65 49.97 -30.95
N ASN A 478 -12.56 50.46 -30.34
CA ASN A 478 -12.00 51.78 -30.63
C ASN A 478 -10.85 51.72 -31.69
N SER A 479 -10.71 50.65 -32.47
CA SER A 479 -9.77 50.64 -33.59
C SER A 479 -10.28 51.56 -34.70
N PRO A 480 -9.59 52.69 -35.02
CA PRO A 480 -10.01 53.55 -36.15
C PRO A 480 -9.83 52.79 -37.47
N GLY A 481 -10.92 52.78 -38.21
CA GLY A 481 -11.10 52.60 -39.62
C GLY A 481 -10.22 51.64 -40.41
N GLU A 482 -10.91 50.71 -41.12
CA GLU A 482 -10.46 49.98 -42.29
C GLU A 482 -9.23 50.57 -42.96
N PHE A 483 -8.12 49.86 -42.91
CA PHE A 483 -7.04 50.03 -43.87
C PHE A 483 -7.57 49.50 -45.18
N THR A 484 -8.01 50.39 -46.09
CA THR A 484 -8.28 50.09 -47.50
C THR A 484 -6.96 49.70 -48.15
N ASP A 485 -6.86 48.44 -48.54
CA ASP A 485 -5.75 47.91 -49.33
C ASP A 485 -5.63 48.70 -50.67
N PRO A 486 -4.51 49.35 -50.94
CA PRO A 486 -4.34 50.16 -52.21
C PRO A 486 -4.19 49.27 -53.44
N SER A 487 -4.28 47.97 -53.35
CA SER A 487 -3.99 47.02 -54.43
C SER A 487 -5.20 46.37 -55.10
N GLU A 488 -6.45 46.77 -54.83
CA GLU A 488 -7.59 46.32 -55.64
C GLU A 488 -7.74 47.17 -56.93
N PRO A 489 -7.58 46.58 -58.14
CA PRO A 489 -7.85 47.30 -59.38
C PRO A 489 -9.34 47.49 -59.56
N ASN A 490 -9.74 48.74 -59.71
CA ASN A 490 -11.09 49.23 -60.02
C ASN A 490 -11.65 48.56 -61.30
N SER A 491 -12.46 47.48 -61.09
CA SER A 491 -13.20 46.85 -62.21
C SER A 491 -14.44 47.69 -62.52
N GLY A 492 -14.30 48.49 -63.57
CA GLY A 492 -15.29 49.39 -64.04
C GLY A 492 -16.67 48.75 -64.33
N LYS A 493 -17.67 49.50 -64.01
CA LYS A 493 -19.05 49.33 -64.46
C LYS A 493 -19.15 49.29 -65.97
N THR A 494 -19.56 48.19 -66.57
CA THR A 494 -20.10 48.13 -67.92
C THR A 494 -21.60 48.22 -67.83
N VAL A 495 -22.13 49.33 -68.25
CA VAL A 495 -23.55 49.54 -68.63
C VAL A 495 -23.75 48.85 -69.99
N GLY A 496 -24.68 47.91 -70.08
CA GLY A 496 -25.09 47.24 -71.29
C GLY A 496 -26.60 47.27 -71.42
N TYR A 497 -27.00 47.64 -72.56
CA TYR A 497 -28.33 47.75 -73.13
C TYR A 497 -29.08 46.41 -73.06
#